data_b4e4f2bb671463e04ca4c64e1342e10d
#
_entry.id   b4e4f2bb671463e04ca4c64e1342e10d
#
_cell.length_a   1.000
_cell.length_b   1.000
_cell.length_c   1.000
_cell.angle_alpha   90.00
_cell.angle_beta   90.00
_cell.angle_gamma   90.00
#
_symmetry.space_group_name_H-M   'P 1'
#
loop_
_entity.id
_entity.type
_entity.pdbx_description
1 polymer ?
#
loop_
_entity_poly.entity_id
_entity_poly.type
_entity_poly.pdbx_seq_one_letter_code
_entity_poly.pdbx_strand_id
1 'polypeptide(L)'
;TTLVDQMLKQAGAFRENQVVEERVMDSGDIERERGITILAKNTSVHYKGVKINIVDTPGHADFSGEVERILKMVDGVVLLVDAAEGPMPQTRFVLQKALEFGHKIIIAINKIDRPDARLNEIGDEVLELLLNLDASDEQLDSPIVYCSGRAGTASMSPNIPGTDLTPLFEQILEHIPAPQVDTEGPTQMLVSSIDYNEYVGRIGIGRIERGSMKVGQQVTVCDYHGATQPYNAKVVTLYTIEELDRKPVDEAKAGEIVCFSGIENVTIGETLCDPEHVEPLPFVKISEPTVEMTFSVNDSPFAGKEGKFVTSRHLRERLFRELLKDVSLRVNETDTTDAFRVCGRGEMHLSILIENLRREGYEFQVGAPKALFKEIDGVKCEPVERMIADVPQDAVGAIMEKMGSRKGELVSMNPKGADRMRLEFLIPARGLFGYRNEFLTDTKGEGVLSSVFHSYQPYKGDIQKRTTGSLIAFETGEAVGYGLFNAQERGPLFIGPGTQVYEGMVIGENPRGDDMAVNVCKKKQLTNMRASGSDDALRLIPPRQMSIEAALEFISDDELLEITPKSVRIRKKILSNTERLKKVKGGKK
;
A
#
# COMPACT_ATOMS: atom_id res chain seq x y z
N THR A 1 -13.49 3.52 5.75
CA THR A 1 -14.11 4.54 4.88
C THR A 1 -15.63 4.41 4.83
N THR A 2 -16.24 3.26 4.49
CA THR A 2 -17.71 3.10 4.38
C THR A 2 -18.46 3.48 5.67
N LEU A 3 -17.91 3.16 6.85
CA LEU A 3 -18.50 3.57 8.12
C LEU A 3 -18.44 5.09 8.29
N VAL A 4 -17.34 5.73 7.92
CA VAL A 4 -17.17 7.19 7.96
C VAL A 4 -18.15 7.89 7.03
N ASP A 5 -18.42 7.34 5.84
CA ASP A 5 -19.46 7.87 4.94
C ASP A 5 -20.85 7.88 5.60
N GLN A 6 -21.19 6.82 6.31
CA GLN A 6 -22.47 6.76 7.04
C GLN A 6 -22.50 7.71 8.24
N MET A 7 -21.37 7.88 8.92
CA MET A 7 -21.26 8.89 9.99
C MET A 7 -21.48 10.31 9.43
N LEU A 8 -20.86 10.66 8.30
CA LEU A 8 -21.08 11.93 7.61
C LEU A 8 -22.54 12.12 7.19
N LYS A 9 -23.17 11.09 6.61
CA LYS A 9 -24.57 11.14 6.21
C LYS A 9 -25.52 11.38 7.38
N GLN A 10 -25.34 10.64 8.47
CA GLN A 10 -26.23 10.72 9.64
C GLN A 10 -25.98 11.95 10.51
N ALA A 11 -24.77 12.53 10.45
CA ALA A 11 -24.46 13.81 11.07
C ALA A 11 -24.96 15.04 10.25
N GLY A 12 -25.57 14.81 9.07
CA GLY A 12 -26.16 15.87 8.27
C GLY A 12 -25.20 16.62 7.35
N ALA A 13 -24.01 16.04 7.07
CA ALA A 13 -23.01 16.63 6.16
C ALA A 13 -23.50 16.74 4.71
N PHE A 14 -24.51 15.98 4.32
CA PHE A 14 -25.06 15.97 2.96
C PHE A 14 -26.51 16.44 2.94
N ARG A 15 -26.91 17.13 1.86
CA ARG A 15 -28.32 17.52 1.65
C ARG A 15 -29.17 16.28 1.37
N GLU A 16 -30.42 16.26 1.83
CA GLU A 16 -31.35 15.11 1.70
C GLU A 16 -31.52 14.56 0.29
N ASN A 17 -31.31 15.37 -0.76
CA ASN A 17 -31.42 14.98 -2.17
C ASN A 17 -30.07 14.87 -2.91
N GLN A 18 -28.96 14.92 -2.19
CA GLN A 18 -27.63 14.83 -2.81
C GLN A 18 -27.30 13.36 -3.07
N VAL A 19 -27.12 13.00 -4.34
CA VAL A 19 -26.55 11.69 -4.71
C VAL A 19 -25.08 11.70 -4.34
N VAL A 20 -24.73 10.98 -3.30
CA VAL A 20 -23.36 10.85 -2.82
C VAL A 20 -22.82 9.51 -3.32
N GLU A 21 -21.69 9.52 -3.99
CA GLU A 21 -20.98 8.30 -4.36
C GLU A 21 -20.57 7.52 -3.10
N GLU A 22 -20.53 6.19 -3.19
CA GLU A 22 -19.99 5.36 -2.13
C GLU A 22 -18.51 5.65 -1.93
N ARG A 23 -18.04 5.65 -0.68
CA ARG A 23 -16.65 5.94 -0.30
C ARG A 23 -16.19 7.34 -0.71
N VAL A 24 -16.92 8.34 -0.29
CA VAL A 24 -16.61 9.76 -0.58
C VAL A 24 -15.20 10.14 -0.15
N MET A 25 -14.72 9.56 0.95
CA MET A 25 -13.36 9.78 1.44
C MET A 25 -12.29 9.21 0.50
N ASP A 26 -12.56 8.11 -0.21
CA ASP A 26 -11.63 7.52 -1.17
C ASP A 26 -11.69 8.30 -2.50
N SER A 27 -11.07 9.47 -2.53
CA SER A 27 -11.10 10.37 -3.69
C SER A 27 -10.21 9.93 -4.87
N GLY A 28 -9.25 9.02 -4.63
CA GLY A 28 -8.38 8.47 -5.65
C GLY A 28 -9.05 7.35 -6.45
N ASP A 29 -8.91 7.37 -7.79
CA ASP A 29 -9.47 6.32 -8.66
C ASP A 29 -8.95 4.92 -8.28
N ILE A 30 -7.67 4.82 -7.89
CA ILE A 30 -7.06 3.56 -7.46
C ILE A 30 -7.63 3.08 -6.13
N GLU A 31 -7.89 3.99 -5.17
CA GLU A 31 -8.52 3.65 -3.90
C GLU A 31 -9.92 3.08 -4.12
N ARG A 32 -10.71 3.71 -5.01
CA ARG A 32 -12.07 3.26 -5.37
C ARG A 32 -12.08 1.89 -6.05
N GLU A 33 -11.19 1.69 -7.04
CA GLU A 33 -11.11 0.42 -7.78
C GLU A 33 -10.63 -0.75 -6.91
N ARG A 34 -9.63 -0.50 -6.06
CA ARG A 34 -9.06 -1.53 -5.18
C ARG A 34 -9.83 -1.72 -3.90
N GLY A 35 -10.68 -0.75 -3.55
CA GLY A 35 -11.45 -0.76 -2.32
C GLY A 35 -10.60 -0.64 -1.05
N ILE A 36 -9.46 0.02 -1.12
CA ILE A 36 -8.54 0.26 0.00
C ILE A 36 -8.21 1.74 0.12
N THR A 37 -8.10 2.24 1.34
CA THR A 37 -7.56 3.58 1.62
C THR A 37 -6.04 3.53 1.50
N ILE A 38 -5.47 4.43 0.71
CA ILE A 38 -4.02 4.53 0.47
C ILE A 38 -3.43 5.66 1.31
N LEU A 39 -4.08 6.83 1.29
CA LEU A 39 -3.68 8.00 2.06
C LEU A 39 -4.67 8.25 3.18
N ALA A 40 -4.15 8.64 4.34
CA ALA A 40 -4.98 9.08 5.44
C ALA A 40 -5.77 10.34 5.09
N LYS A 41 -7.01 10.41 5.52
CA LYS A 41 -7.90 11.53 5.24
C LYS A 41 -8.58 12.03 6.49
N ASN A 42 -8.63 13.34 6.59
CA ASN A 42 -9.24 14.04 7.70
C ASN A 42 -10.64 14.51 7.29
N THR A 43 -11.59 14.34 8.19
CA THR A 43 -12.95 14.88 8.09
C THR A 43 -13.46 15.25 9.47
N SER A 44 -14.59 15.93 9.56
CA SER A 44 -15.23 16.21 10.81
C SER A 44 -16.76 16.04 10.73
N VAL A 45 -17.35 15.71 11.85
CA VAL A 45 -18.81 15.66 12.00
C VAL A 45 -19.22 16.40 13.27
N HIS A 46 -20.44 16.93 13.29
CA HIS A 46 -21.02 17.55 14.47
C HIS A 46 -22.10 16.65 15.05
N TYR A 47 -21.96 16.29 16.31
CA TYR A 47 -22.94 15.50 17.02
C TYR A 47 -23.20 16.07 18.41
N LYS A 48 -24.48 16.38 18.74
CA LYS A 48 -24.88 17.01 20.01
C LYS A 48 -24.07 18.26 20.38
N GLY A 49 -23.71 19.08 19.41
CA GLY A 49 -22.92 20.31 19.62
C GLY A 49 -21.42 20.10 19.83
N VAL A 50 -20.93 18.86 19.72
CA VAL A 50 -19.49 18.53 19.77
C VAL A 50 -18.98 18.28 18.36
N LYS A 51 -17.85 18.90 18.01
CA LYS A 51 -17.13 18.61 16.79
C LYS A 51 -16.25 17.37 17.00
N ILE A 52 -16.46 16.34 16.21
CA ILE A 52 -15.66 15.12 16.20
C ILE A 52 -14.79 15.13 14.94
N ASN A 53 -13.49 15.30 15.10
CA ASN A 53 -12.52 15.16 14.02
C ASN A 53 -12.23 13.67 13.79
N ILE A 54 -12.39 13.20 12.56
CA ILE A 54 -12.20 11.80 12.19
C ILE A 54 -11.03 11.72 11.22
N VAL A 55 -10.09 10.85 11.52
CA VAL A 55 -8.98 10.54 10.62
C VAL A 55 -9.12 9.10 10.13
N ASP A 56 -9.49 8.94 8.87
CA ASP A 56 -9.54 7.62 8.21
C ASP A 56 -8.14 7.17 7.84
N THR A 57 -7.73 6.00 8.32
CA THR A 57 -6.36 5.49 8.20
C THR A 57 -6.26 4.38 7.17
N PRO A 58 -5.15 4.29 6.40
CA PRO A 58 -4.89 3.12 5.57
C PRO A 58 -4.75 1.87 6.43
N GLY A 59 -5.34 0.76 5.94
CA GLY A 59 -5.28 -0.53 6.62
C GLY A 59 -4.12 -1.43 6.18
N HIS A 60 -3.34 -1.07 5.16
CA HIS A 60 -2.27 -1.90 4.62
C HIS A 60 -0.92 -1.63 5.31
N ALA A 61 -0.14 -2.70 5.53
CA ALA A 61 1.14 -2.64 6.23
C ALA A 61 2.17 -1.69 5.60
N ASP A 62 2.18 -1.55 4.27
CA ASP A 62 3.09 -0.64 3.55
C ASP A 62 2.88 0.83 3.92
N PHE A 63 1.71 1.17 4.50
CA PHE A 63 1.36 2.52 4.95
C PHE A 63 1.42 2.69 6.48
N SER A 64 2.02 1.74 7.20
CA SER A 64 2.12 1.71 8.67
C SER A 64 2.69 3.01 9.28
N GLY A 65 3.64 3.65 8.61
CA GLY A 65 4.20 4.91 9.11
C GLY A 65 3.24 6.10 9.05
N GLU A 66 2.18 6.06 8.24
CA GLU A 66 1.11 7.06 8.29
C GLU A 66 0.25 6.85 9.54
N VAL A 67 -0.04 5.60 9.87
CA VAL A 67 -0.81 5.24 11.06
C VAL A 67 -0.15 5.76 12.33
N GLU A 68 1.17 5.56 12.51
CA GLU A 68 1.89 6.08 13.68
C GLU A 68 1.80 7.59 13.82
N ARG A 69 1.86 8.32 12.71
CA ARG A 69 1.76 9.79 12.72
C ARG A 69 0.38 10.29 13.09
N ILE A 70 -0.64 9.60 12.56
CA ILE A 70 -2.04 9.93 12.83
C ILE A 70 -2.38 9.68 14.28
N LEU A 71 -1.95 8.55 14.84
CA LEU A 71 -2.19 8.22 16.23
C LEU A 71 -1.69 9.29 17.20
N LYS A 72 -0.68 10.07 16.83
CA LYS A 72 -0.19 11.20 17.67
C LYS A 72 -1.08 12.43 17.66
N MET A 73 -1.98 12.59 16.69
CA MET A 73 -2.87 13.75 16.62
C MET A 73 -4.32 13.46 16.99
N VAL A 74 -4.60 12.26 17.52
CA VAL A 74 -5.94 11.85 17.95
C VAL A 74 -5.97 11.56 19.44
N ASP A 75 -7.14 11.58 20.04
CA ASP A 75 -7.37 11.37 21.49
C ASP A 75 -7.92 9.96 21.77
N GLY A 76 -8.36 9.25 20.74
CA GLY A 76 -8.86 7.88 20.84
C GLY A 76 -8.94 7.20 19.49
N VAL A 77 -9.21 5.91 19.52
CA VAL A 77 -9.23 5.03 18.35
C VAL A 77 -10.52 4.23 18.30
N VAL A 78 -11.18 4.23 17.16
CA VAL A 78 -12.23 3.26 16.83
C VAL A 78 -11.60 2.13 16.02
N LEU A 79 -11.38 0.98 16.66
CA LEU A 79 -10.75 -0.18 16.06
C LEU A 79 -11.80 -0.99 15.30
N LEU A 80 -11.71 -1.01 13.97
CA LEU A 80 -12.62 -1.78 13.12
C LEU A 80 -12.14 -3.22 12.97
N VAL A 81 -13.01 -4.17 13.33
CA VAL A 81 -12.77 -5.61 13.19
C VAL A 81 -13.86 -6.22 12.33
N ASP A 82 -13.49 -7.02 11.33
CA ASP A 82 -14.45 -7.73 10.48
C ASP A 82 -15.12 -8.87 11.26
N ALA A 83 -16.45 -8.91 11.25
CA ALA A 83 -17.23 -9.91 12.00
C ALA A 83 -17.03 -11.36 11.54
N ALA A 84 -16.56 -11.59 10.32
CA ALA A 84 -16.28 -12.91 9.79
C ALA A 84 -14.80 -13.29 9.92
N GLU A 85 -13.90 -12.36 9.60
CA GLU A 85 -12.46 -12.62 9.55
C GLU A 85 -11.77 -12.48 10.92
N GLY A 86 -12.33 -11.65 11.81
CA GLY A 86 -11.72 -11.34 13.11
C GLY A 86 -10.53 -10.39 13.03
N PRO A 87 -9.74 -10.28 14.10
CA PRO A 87 -8.57 -9.42 14.13
C PRO A 87 -7.51 -9.88 13.12
N MET A 88 -7.21 -9.01 12.16
CA MET A 88 -6.21 -9.23 11.13
C MET A 88 -4.82 -8.79 11.63
N PRO A 89 -3.72 -9.22 10.98
CA PRO A 89 -2.38 -8.80 11.37
C PRO A 89 -2.16 -7.27 11.39
N GLN A 90 -2.80 -6.55 10.46
CA GLN A 90 -2.79 -5.08 10.44
C GLN A 90 -3.50 -4.50 11.67
N THR A 91 -4.61 -5.12 12.09
CA THR A 91 -5.32 -4.77 13.32
C THR A 91 -4.41 -4.85 14.54
N ARG A 92 -3.59 -5.92 14.62
CA ARG A 92 -2.61 -6.10 15.70
C ARG A 92 -1.59 -4.96 15.75
N PHE A 93 -1.03 -4.57 14.60
CA PHE A 93 -0.05 -3.48 14.52
C PHE A 93 -0.63 -2.15 14.98
N VAL A 94 -1.80 -1.76 14.45
CA VAL A 94 -2.47 -0.49 14.81
C VAL A 94 -2.86 -0.49 16.29
N LEU A 95 -3.40 -1.61 16.78
CA LEU A 95 -3.79 -1.76 18.17
C LEU A 95 -2.58 -1.64 19.10
N GLN A 96 -1.47 -2.33 18.79
CA GLN A 96 -0.24 -2.23 19.58
C GLN A 96 0.23 -0.78 19.70
N LYS A 97 0.22 -0.02 18.59
CA LYS A 97 0.61 1.39 18.60
C LYS A 97 -0.34 2.27 19.39
N ALA A 98 -1.64 2.03 19.27
CA ALA A 98 -2.64 2.75 20.06
C ALA A 98 -2.46 2.51 21.57
N LEU A 99 -2.18 1.27 21.98
CA LEU A 99 -1.89 0.90 23.36
C LEU A 99 -0.59 1.58 23.87
N GLU A 100 0.49 1.56 23.08
CA GLU A 100 1.76 2.22 23.40
C GLU A 100 1.59 3.73 23.64
N PHE A 101 0.68 4.39 22.91
CA PHE A 101 0.36 5.82 23.12
C PHE A 101 -0.66 6.06 24.22
N GLY A 102 -1.20 5.03 24.85
CA GLY A 102 -2.19 5.16 25.92
C GLY A 102 -3.58 5.62 25.47
N HIS A 103 -3.92 5.45 24.19
CA HIS A 103 -5.21 5.87 23.66
C HIS A 103 -6.36 5.06 24.23
N LYS A 104 -7.51 5.73 24.40
CA LYS A 104 -8.80 5.07 24.62
C LYS A 104 -9.22 4.38 23.33
N ILE A 105 -9.79 3.18 23.47
CA ILE A 105 -10.15 2.34 22.33
C ILE A 105 -11.63 2.01 22.39
N ILE A 106 -12.31 2.11 21.25
CA ILE A 106 -13.65 1.59 21.03
C ILE A 106 -13.52 0.46 20.01
N ILE A 107 -13.99 -0.73 20.33
CA ILE A 107 -13.96 -1.87 19.43
C ILE A 107 -15.24 -1.87 18.61
N ALA A 108 -15.13 -1.67 17.29
CA ALA A 108 -16.26 -1.72 16.38
C ALA A 108 -16.21 -3.00 15.53
N ILE A 109 -17.02 -4.00 15.90
CA ILE A 109 -17.18 -5.23 15.12
C ILE A 109 -18.10 -4.90 13.94
N ASN A 110 -17.50 -4.80 12.76
CA ASN A 110 -18.15 -4.34 11.53
C ASN A 110 -18.51 -5.49 10.59
N LYS A 111 -19.39 -5.20 9.63
CA LYS A 111 -19.91 -6.16 8.66
C LYS A 111 -20.75 -7.28 9.30
N ILE A 112 -21.49 -6.96 10.35
CA ILE A 112 -22.39 -7.92 11.03
C ILE A 112 -23.52 -8.43 10.13
N ASP A 113 -23.77 -7.77 9.00
CA ASP A 113 -24.71 -8.16 7.95
C ASP A 113 -24.22 -9.31 7.06
N ARG A 114 -22.98 -9.75 7.20
CA ARG A 114 -22.45 -10.91 6.46
C ARG A 114 -23.08 -12.21 6.97
N PRO A 115 -23.41 -13.16 6.06
CA PRO A 115 -24.00 -14.44 6.46
C PRO A 115 -23.04 -15.35 7.24
N ASP A 116 -21.75 -15.12 7.12
CA ASP A 116 -20.64 -15.85 7.77
C ASP A 116 -20.10 -15.12 9.02
N ALA A 117 -20.82 -14.11 9.53
CA ALA A 117 -20.42 -13.36 10.73
C ALA A 117 -20.43 -14.24 12.00
N ARG A 118 -19.33 -14.17 12.78
CA ARG A 118 -19.11 -14.95 14.02
C ARG A 118 -19.24 -14.08 15.26
N LEU A 119 -20.41 -13.45 15.45
CA LEU A 119 -20.62 -12.37 16.42
C LEU A 119 -20.26 -12.72 17.87
N ASN A 120 -20.45 -13.99 18.27
CA ASN A 120 -20.18 -14.44 19.63
C ASN A 120 -18.69 -14.74 19.90
N GLU A 121 -17.90 -15.01 18.85
CA GLU A 121 -16.50 -15.42 18.97
C GLU A 121 -15.54 -14.24 18.81
N ILE A 122 -15.90 -13.27 17.94
CA ILE A 122 -15.01 -12.16 17.60
C ILE A 122 -14.68 -11.27 18.79
N GLY A 123 -15.62 -11.06 19.69
CA GLY A 123 -15.40 -10.31 20.93
C GLY A 123 -14.28 -10.95 21.78
N ASP A 124 -14.31 -12.26 21.93
CA ASP A 124 -13.31 -13.02 22.68
C ASP A 124 -11.96 -13.00 21.97
N GLU A 125 -11.92 -13.13 20.62
CA GLU A 125 -10.69 -13.02 19.82
C GLU A 125 -10.01 -11.64 19.98
N VAL A 126 -10.78 -10.56 20.06
CA VAL A 126 -10.26 -9.20 20.27
C VAL A 126 -9.73 -9.04 21.70
N LEU A 127 -10.44 -9.55 22.70
CA LEU A 127 -9.97 -9.54 24.09
C LEU A 127 -8.69 -10.35 24.25
N GLU A 128 -8.59 -11.52 23.63
CA GLU A 128 -7.36 -12.31 23.62
C GLU A 128 -6.21 -11.53 22.95
N LEU A 129 -6.49 -10.80 21.87
CA LEU A 129 -5.49 -9.95 21.23
C LEU A 129 -5.01 -8.82 22.15
N LEU A 130 -5.92 -8.17 22.89
CA LEU A 130 -5.59 -7.12 23.86
C LEU A 130 -4.71 -7.68 24.98
N LEU A 131 -5.05 -8.85 25.53
CA LEU A 131 -4.25 -9.55 26.55
C LEU A 131 -2.84 -9.90 26.02
N ASN A 132 -2.74 -10.39 24.80
CA ASN A 132 -1.46 -10.72 24.15
C ASN A 132 -0.59 -9.48 23.82
N LEU A 133 -1.15 -8.29 23.90
CA LEU A 133 -0.46 -7.01 23.69
C LEU A 133 -0.21 -6.27 25.02
N ASP A 134 -0.36 -6.95 26.15
CA ASP A 134 -0.17 -6.39 27.50
C ASP A 134 -1.02 -5.13 27.77
N ALA A 135 -2.28 -5.13 27.26
CA ALA A 135 -3.22 -4.05 27.50
C ALA A 135 -3.51 -3.88 29.01
N SER A 136 -3.66 -2.64 29.45
CA SER A 136 -4.05 -2.32 30.83
C SER A 136 -5.50 -2.74 31.12
N ASP A 137 -5.86 -2.89 32.40
CA ASP A 137 -7.23 -3.21 32.82
C ASP A 137 -8.26 -2.23 32.22
N GLU A 138 -7.92 -0.94 32.16
CA GLU A 138 -8.77 0.09 31.57
C GLU A 138 -8.93 -0.09 30.05
N GLN A 139 -7.92 -0.60 29.36
CA GLN A 139 -7.98 -0.88 27.93
C GLN A 139 -8.72 -2.19 27.62
N LEU A 140 -8.67 -3.17 28.55
CA LEU A 140 -9.47 -4.39 28.46
C LEU A 140 -10.99 -4.13 28.62
N ASP A 141 -11.37 -3.09 29.37
CA ASP A 141 -12.75 -2.64 29.54
C ASP A 141 -13.26 -1.78 28.38
N SER A 142 -12.57 -1.78 27.24
CA SER A 142 -12.98 -1.02 26.04
C SER A 142 -14.36 -1.42 25.55
N PRO A 143 -15.26 -0.46 25.24
CA PRO A 143 -16.62 -0.77 24.79
C PRO A 143 -16.60 -1.45 23.43
N ILE A 144 -17.48 -2.44 23.24
CA ILE A 144 -17.70 -3.16 21.99
C ILE A 144 -19.00 -2.68 21.36
N VAL A 145 -18.94 -2.22 20.11
CA VAL A 145 -20.06 -1.79 19.29
C VAL A 145 -20.17 -2.67 18.06
N TYR A 146 -21.34 -3.20 17.78
CA TYR A 146 -21.62 -4.06 16.62
C TYR A 146 -22.20 -3.20 15.50
N CYS A 147 -21.49 -3.13 14.35
CA CYS A 147 -21.82 -2.20 13.27
C CYS A 147 -22.03 -2.91 11.92
N SER A 148 -22.91 -2.35 11.11
CA SER A 148 -22.89 -2.52 9.67
C SER A 148 -22.58 -1.19 8.99
N GLY A 149 -21.33 -0.99 8.61
CA GLY A 149 -20.90 0.22 7.89
C GLY A 149 -21.62 0.39 6.55
N ARG A 150 -22.11 -0.70 5.94
CA ARG A 150 -22.88 -0.65 4.70
C ARG A 150 -24.32 -0.18 4.95
N ALA A 151 -24.96 -0.75 5.95
CA ALA A 151 -26.34 -0.39 6.31
C ALA A 151 -26.44 0.93 7.10
N GLY A 152 -25.32 1.41 7.68
CA GLY A 152 -25.30 2.59 8.53
C GLY A 152 -25.96 2.35 9.89
N THR A 153 -25.80 1.16 10.48
CA THR A 153 -26.43 0.77 11.74
C THR A 153 -25.40 0.33 12.77
N ALA A 154 -25.68 0.57 14.04
CA ALA A 154 -24.88 0.18 15.18
C ALA A 154 -25.75 -0.32 16.35
N SER A 155 -25.22 -1.21 17.17
CA SER A 155 -25.86 -1.74 18.37
C SER A 155 -24.82 -2.07 19.44
N MET A 156 -25.20 -1.96 20.70
CA MET A 156 -24.36 -2.40 21.83
C MET A 156 -24.47 -3.91 22.11
N SER A 157 -25.34 -4.61 21.39
CA SER A 157 -25.56 -6.06 21.56
C SER A 157 -25.55 -6.77 20.21
N PRO A 158 -24.89 -7.94 20.10
CA PRO A 158 -24.84 -8.72 18.87
C PRO A 158 -26.23 -9.24 18.43
N ASN A 159 -27.16 -9.35 19.39
CA ASN A 159 -28.48 -9.96 19.18
C ASN A 159 -29.60 -8.93 18.93
N ILE A 160 -29.30 -7.64 19.02
CA ILE A 160 -30.28 -6.56 18.85
C ILE A 160 -29.90 -5.80 17.58
N PRO A 161 -30.75 -5.79 16.54
CA PRO A 161 -30.48 -5.01 15.32
C PRO A 161 -30.40 -3.52 15.63
N GLY A 162 -29.37 -2.85 15.12
CA GLY A 162 -29.27 -1.40 15.17
C GLY A 162 -30.16 -0.73 14.13
N THR A 163 -30.56 0.50 14.37
CA THR A 163 -31.37 1.33 13.46
C THR A 163 -30.54 2.40 12.76
N ASP A 164 -29.56 2.95 13.46
CA ASP A 164 -28.67 4.03 13.03
C ASP A 164 -27.31 3.93 13.75
N LEU A 165 -26.42 4.91 13.56
CA LEU A 165 -25.11 4.97 14.20
C LEU A 165 -25.11 5.70 15.55
N THR A 166 -26.26 6.06 16.11
CA THR A 166 -26.35 6.71 17.42
C THR A 166 -25.56 5.98 18.51
N PRO A 167 -25.64 4.63 18.65
CA PRO A 167 -24.85 3.94 19.67
C PRO A 167 -23.34 4.15 19.54
N LEU A 168 -22.82 4.23 18.32
CA LEU A 168 -21.40 4.51 18.07
C LEU A 168 -21.04 5.95 18.45
N PHE A 169 -21.86 6.93 18.06
CA PHE A 169 -21.62 8.33 18.41
C PHE A 169 -21.67 8.56 19.92
N GLU A 170 -22.63 7.94 20.63
CA GLU A 170 -22.70 8.03 22.09
C GLU A 170 -21.45 7.45 22.75
N GLN A 171 -20.97 6.28 22.29
CA GLN A 171 -19.75 5.70 22.83
C GLN A 171 -18.51 6.57 22.55
N ILE A 172 -18.45 7.23 21.40
CA ILE A 172 -17.36 8.18 21.11
C ILE A 172 -17.37 9.33 22.12
N LEU A 173 -18.54 9.94 22.38
CA LEU A 173 -18.66 11.06 23.32
C LEU A 173 -18.43 10.65 24.79
N GLU A 174 -18.83 9.45 25.16
CA GLU A 174 -18.73 8.95 26.54
C GLU A 174 -17.30 8.46 26.86
N HIS A 175 -16.66 7.75 25.92
CA HIS A 175 -15.44 7.02 26.19
C HIS A 175 -14.17 7.76 25.75
N ILE A 176 -14.21 8.53 24.66
CA ILE A 176 -13.05 9.28 24.18
C ILE A 176 -13.04 10.68 24.79
N PRO A 177 -12.00 11.04 25.57
CA PRO A 177 -11.93 12.36 26.20
C PRO A 177 -11.70 13.45 25.16
N ALA A 178 -12.20 14.66 25.46
CA ALA A 178 -11.78 15.85 24.72
C ALA A 178 -10.29 16.12 24.93
N PRO A 179 -9.59 16.69 23.92
CA PRO A 179 -8.18 17.00 24.04
C PRO A 179 -7.91 17.96 25.21
N GLN A 180 -6.93 17.61 26.04
CA GLN A 180 -6.46 18.49 27.12
C GLN A 180 -5.41 19.44 26.55
N VAL A 181 -5.79 20.67 26.31
CA VAL A 181 -4.95 21.66 25.62
C VAL A 181 -4.85 22.97 26.43
N ASP A 182 -3.70 23.63 26.29
CA ASP A 182 -3.47 24.99 26.78
C ASP A 182 -3.71 25.97 25.62
N THR A 183 -4.82 26.70 25.66
CA THR A 183 -5.21 27.66 24.61
C THR A 183 -4.53 29.03 24.74
N GLU A 184 -3.95 29.32 25.89
CA GLU A 184 -3.32 30.62 26.18
C GLU A 184 -1.80 30.61 26.08
N GLY A 185 -1.19 29.45 26.00
CA GLY A 185 0.25 29.28 25.89
C GLY A 185 0.82 29.67 24.52
N PRO A 186 2.15 29.71 24.38
CA PRO A 186 2.81 30.00 23.11
C PRO A 186 2.51 28.92 22.08
N THR A 187 2.32 29.32 20.82
CA THR A 187 1.94 28.42 19.71
C THR A 187 2.88 27.24 19.57
N GLN A 188 2.30 26.03 19.47
CA GLN A 188 3.03 24.80 19.22
C GLN A 188 2.15 23.85 18.41
N MET A 189 2.65 23.37 17.27
CA MET A 189 1.95 22.46 16.36
C MET A 189 2.91 21.45 15.73
N LEU A 190 2.60 20.16 15.80
CA LEU A 190 3.34 19.11 15.10
C LEU A 190 2.78 18.90 13.69
N VAL A 191 3.65 18.89 12.68
CA VAL A 191 3.27 18.56 11.30
C VAL A 191 3.21 17.04 11.16
N SER A 192 2.00 16.50 11.04
CA SER A 192 1.75 15.05 10.97
C SER A 192 1.56 14.52 9.56
N SER A 193 1.11 15.37 8.63
CA SER A 193 0.91 15.03 7.22
C SER A 193 1.23 16.22 6.33
N ILE A 194 1.49 15.93 5.07
CA ILE A 194 1.73 16.94 4.03
C ILE A 194 0.87 16.63 2.82
N ASP A 195 0.33 17.69 2.24
CA ASP A 195 -0.32 17.69 0.94
C ASP A 195 0.35 18.70 0.02
N TYR A 196 0.05 18.66 -1.26
CA TYR A 196 0.59 19.59 -2.24
C TYR A 196 -0.49 20.06 -3.21
N ASN A 197 -0.52 21.37 -3.42
CA ASN A 197 -1.40 21.99 -4.41
C ASN A 197 -0.56 22.90 -5.31
N GLU A 198 -0.79 22.85 -6.61
CA GLU A 198 0.00 23.63 -7.59
C GLU A 198 -0.12 25.15 -7.41
N TYR A 199 -1.20 25.65 -6.81
CA TYR A 199 -1.46 27.08 -6.59
C TYR A 199 -0.90 27.63 -5.29
N VAL A 200 -0.95 26.84 -4.21
CA VAL A 200 -0.54 27.27 -2.87
C VAL A 200 0.75 26.59 -2.39
N GLY A 201 1.28 25.66 -3.18
CA GLY A 201 2.48 24.91 -2.84
C GLY A 201 2.20 23.81 -1.82
N ARG A 202 3.18 23.59 -0.92
CA ARG A 202 3.10 22.57 0.13
C ARG A 202 2.13 23.02 1.24
N ILE A 203 1.28 22.10 1.67
CA ILE A 203 0.29 22.28 2.72
C ILE A 203 0.65 21.34 3.85
N GLY A 204 0.99 21.89 5.02
CA GLY A 204 1.18 21.11 6.24
C GLY A 204 -0.16 20.87 6.93
N ILE A 205 -0.32 19.68 7.52
CA ILE A 205 -1.51 19.27 8.25
C ILE A 205 -1.06 18.73 9.62
N GLY A 206 -1.75 19.15 10.68
CA GLY A 206 -1.46 18.68 12.02
C GLY A 206 -2.43 19.25 13.04
N ARG A 207 -2.28 18.82 14.30
CA ARG A 207 -3.02 19.37 15.43
C ARG A 207 -2.24 20.47 16.11
N ILE A 208 -2.91 21.57 16.46
CA ILE A 208 -2.35 22.60 17.34
C ILE A 208 -2.37 22.02 18.76
N GLU A 209 -1.19 21.80 19.33
CA GLU A 209 -1.05 21.21 20.67
C GLU A 209 -1.17 22.25 21.78
N ARG A 210 -0.73 23.50 21.51
CA ARG A 210 -0.75 24.59 22.47
C ARG A 210 -0.96 25.94 21.77
N GLY A 211 -1.64 26.84 22.44
CA GLY A 211 -1.87 28.20 22.00
C GLY A 211 -2.86 28.34 20.85
N SER A 212 -2.61 29.27 19.96
CA SER A 212 -3.40 29.49 18.75
C SER A 212 -2.47 29.78 17.56
N MET A 213 -2.98 29.53 16.35
CA MET A 213 -2.31 29.85 15.10
C MET A 213 -3.15 30.82 14.29
N LYS A 214 -2.52 31.86 13.71
CA LYS A 214 -3.17 32.93 12.95
C LYS A 214 -2.59 33.06 11.55
N VAL A 215 -3.41 33.49 10.61
CA VAL A 215 -2.94 33.92 9.30
C VAL A 215 -2.01 35.12 9.47
N GLY A 216 -0.85 35.07 8.79
CA GLY A 216 0.17 36.12 8.89
C GLY A 216 1.12 35.98 10.08
N GLN A 217 0.92 35.00 10.97
CA GLN A 217 1.80 34.77 12.12
C GLN A 217 3.20 34.34 11.70
N GLN A 218 4.20 34.87 12.37
CA GLN A 218 5.58 34.40 12.32
C GLN A 218 5.70 33.15 13.22
N VAL A 219 6.33 32.11 12.73
CA VAL A 219 6.62 30.88 13.46
C VAL A 219 8.06 30.47 13.23
N THR A 220 8.62 29.75 14.18
CA THR A 220 9.89 29.04 13.99
C THR A 220 9.63 27.58 13.77
N VAL A 221 10.13 27.05 12.65
CA VAL A 221 10.07 25.63 12.30
C VAL A 221 11.30 24.95 12.87
N CYS A 222 11.12 23.90 13.66
CA CYS A 222 12.21 23.16 14.30
C CYS A 222 11.96 21.65 14.24
N ASP A 223 13.04 20.88 14.27
CA ASP A 223 13.02 19.42 14.26
C ASP A 223 13.48 18.85 15.61
N TYR A 224 12.74 17.87 16.13
CA TYR A 224 13.06 17.22 17.41
C TYR A 224 14.43 16.53 17.41
N HIS A 225 14.84 15.95 16.29
CA HIS A 225 16.10 15.22 16.16
C HIS A 225 17.29 16.12 15.80
N GLY A 226 17.05 17.43 15.57
CA GLY A 226 18.09 18.38 15.18
C GLY A 226 18.70 18.14 13.80
N ALA A 227 17.98 17.44 12.91
CA ALA A 227 18.44 17.18 11.55
C ALA A 227 18.48 18.45 10.70
N THR A 228 17.62 19.43 11.01
CA THR A 228 17.56 20.74 10.36
C THR A 228 17.74 21.86 11.38
N GLN A 229 18.45 22.92 10.98
CA GLN A 229 18.57 24.11 11.83
C GLN A 229 17.21 24.81 11.88
N PRO A 230 16.78 25.31 13.06
CA PRO A 230 15.54 26.06 13.16
C PRO A 230 15.54 27.28 12.22
N TYR A 231 14.42 27.53 11.57
CA TYR A 231 14.25 28.66 10.66
C TYR A 231 12.91 29.35 10.85
N ASN A 232 12.86 30.65 10.59
CA ASN A 232 11.65 31.44 10.70
C ASN A 232 10.85 31.37 9.41
N ALA A 233 9.54 31.26 9.56
CA ALA A 233 8.59 31.19 8.46
C ALA A 233 7.31 31.94 8.81
N LYS A 234 6.44 32.13 7.81
CA LYS A 234 5.17 32.82 7.97
C LYS A 234 4.02 31.95 7.49
N VAL A 235 2.98 31.83 8.29
CA VAL A 235 1.72 31.18 7.91
C VAL A 235 0.97 32.11 6.96
N VAL A 236 0.78 31.69 5.70
CA VAL A 236 0.10 32.49 4.67
C VAL A 236 -1.39 32.21 4.63
N THR A 237 -1.78 30.93 4.69
CA THR A 237 -3.18 30.51 4.77
C THR A 237 -3.38 29.52 5.89
N LEU A 238 -4.56 29.54 6.47
CA LEU A 238 -4.97 28.61 7.53
C LEU A 238 -6.37 28.11 7.23
N TYR A 239 -6.58 26.79 7.36
CA TYR A 239 -7.86 26.14 7.14
C TYR A 239 -8.17 25.20 8.30
N THR A 240 -9.43 25.16 8.72
CA THR A 240 -9.99 24.06 9.51
C THR A 240 -10.71 23.08 8.61
N ILE A 241 -10.86 21.85 9.08
CA ILE A 241 -11.59 20.82 8.37
C ILE A 241 -13.02 20.81 8.87
N GLU A 242 -13.96 21.09 7.98
CA GLU A 242 -15.40 21.06 8.25
C GLU A 242 -16.06 20.09 7.27
N GLU A 243 -16.54 18.96 7.79
CA GLU A 243 -17.00 17.87 6.97
C GLU A 243 -15.90 17.40 6.00
N LEU A 244 -16.10 17.51 4.69
CA LEU A 244 -15.13 17.15 3.66
C LEU A 244 -14.32 18.34 3.14
N ASP A 245 -14.67 19.57 3.55
CA ASP A 245 -14.11 20.80 3.00
C ASP A 245 -13.05 21.42 3.92
N ARG A 246 -12.07 22.06 3.31
CA ARG A 246 -11.11 22.95 4.00
C ARG A 246 -11.67 24.35 4.03
N LYS A 247 -12.17 24.79 5.19
CA LYS A 247 -12.70 26.15 5.37
C LYS A 247 -11.60 27.09 5.82
N PRO A 248 -11.37 28.21 5.10
CA PRO A 248 -10.39 29.21 5.50
C PRO A 248 -10.84 29.87 6.82
N VAL A 249 -9.88 30.07 7.72
CA VAL A 249 -10.06 30.73 9.02
C VAL A 249 -8.93 31.71 9.25
N ASP A 250 -9.20 32.78 10.00
CA ASP A 250 -8.17 33.74 10.40
C ASP A 250 -7.34 33.24 11.58
N GLU A 251 -7.95 32.46 12.46
CA GLU A 251 -7.34 31.90 13.66
C GLU A 251 -7.92 30.51 13.97
N ALA A 252 -7.08 29.61 14.48
CA ALA A 252 -7.48 28.33 15.06
C ALA A 252 -6.75 28.11 16.39
N LYS A 253 -7.41 27.41 17.33
CA LYS A 253 -6.91 27.20 18.70
C LYS A 253 -6.42 25.76 18.90
N ALA A 254 -5.66 25.57 19.98
CA ALA A 254 -5.20 24.25 20.40
C ALA A 254 -6.34 23.23 20.50
N GLY A 255 -6.10 22.00 20.07
CA GLY A 255 -7.06 20.91 19.89
C GLY A 255 -7.61 20.78 18.48
N GLU A 256 -7.54 21.82 17.63
CA GLU A 256 -8.01 21.76 16.24
C GLU A 256 -6.97 21.13 15.32
N ILE A 257 -7.43 20.30 14.38
CA ILE A 257 -6.64 19.84 13.24
C ILE A 257 -6.76 20.88 12.13
N VAL A 258 -5.62 21.43 11.73
CA VAL A 258 -5.55 22.51 10.73
C VAL A 258 -4.68 22.14 9.54
N CYS A 259 -4.97 22.81 8.42
CA CYS A 259 -4.11 22.82 7.24
C CYS A 259 -3.55 24.24 7.08
N PHE A 260 -2.26 24.37 6.79
CA PHE A 260 -1.62 25.65 6.58
C PHE A 260 -0.72 25.65 5.35
N SER A 261 -0.48 26.82 4.76
CA SER A 261 0.50 27.00 3.68
C SER A 261 1.40 28.19 3.93
N GLY A 262 2.39 28.39 3.05
CA GLY A 262 3.37 29.47 3.11
C GLY A 262 4.76 29.04 3.60
N ILE A 263 4.95 27.77 3.93
CA ILE A 263 6.23 27.20 4.37
C ILE A 263 6.66 26.14 3.37
N GLU A 264 7.48 26.53 2.38
CA GLU A 264 7.82 25.69 1.22
C GLU A 264 8.56 24.40 1.58
N ASN A 265 9.44 24.47 2.58
CA ASN A 265 10.32 23.36 2.95
C ASN A 265 9.83 22.58 4.16
N VAL A 266 8.61 22.84 4.65
CA VAL A 266 8.08 22.11 5.80
C VAL A 266 8.01 20.61 5.52
N THR A 267 8.45 19.80 6.49
CA THR A 267 8.44 18.35 6.43
C THR A 267 7.62 17.74 7.58
N ILE A 268 7.23 16.48 7.40
CA ILE A 268 6.53 15.74 8.46
C ILE A 268 7.47 15.54 9.65
N GLY A 269 6.97 15.79 10.85
CA GLY A 269 7.72 15.66 12.10
C GLY A 269 8.36 16.97 12.59
N GLU A 270 8.35 18.00 11.76
CA GLU A 270 8.73 19.33 12.21
C GLU A 270 7.64 19.95 13.09
N THR A 271 8.07 20.77 14.02
CA THR A 271 7.18 21.52 14.92
C THR A 271 7.21 23.00 14.55
N LEU A 272 6.03 23.60 14.42
CA LEU A 272 5.85 25.05 14.33
C LEU A 272 5.71 25.60 15.73
N CYS A 273 6.63 26.47 16.12
CA CYS A 273 6.69 27.08 17.45
C CYS A 273 6.54 28.59 17.38
N ASP A 274 6.12 29.17 18.49
CA ASP A 274 6.33 30.60 18.73
C ASP A 274 7.83 30.92 18.65
N PRO A 275 8.25 32.02 17.96
CA PRO A 275 9.67 32.36 17.80
C PRO A 275 10.45 32.60 19.11
N GLU A 276 9.76 32.99 20.16
CA GLU A 276 10.38 33.22 21.49
C GLU A 276 10.40 31.94 22.34
N HIS A 277 9.61 30.90 21.94
CA HIS A 277 9.46 29.63 22.67
C HIS A 277 9.62 28.45 21.71
N VAL A 278 10.86 28.18 21.32
CA VAL A 278 11.18 27.08 20.36
C VAL A 278 11.31 25.76 21.12
N GLU A 279 10.26 24.97 21.11
CA GLU A 279 10.16 23.68 21.82
C GLU A 279 9.69 22.59 20.85
N PRO A 280 10.61 21.81 20.24
CA PRO A 280 10.23 20.76 19.30
C PRO A 280 9.48 19.62 20.01
N LEU A 281 8.37 19.19 19.42
CA LEU A 281 7.59 18.05 19.92
C LEU A 281 8.25 16.72 19.57
N PRO A 282 8.22 15.72 20.46
CA PRO A 282 8.76 14.41 20.19
C PRO A 282 8.10 13.78 18.95
N PHE A 283 8.92 13.35 18.02
CA PHE A 283 8.48 12.72 16.79
C PHE A 283 9.20 11.39 16.57
N VAL A 284 8.45 10.35 16.17
CA VAL A 284 9.05 9.08 15.78
C VAL A 284 9.59 9.21 14.35
N LYS A 285 10.87 8.95 14.18
CA LYS A 285 11.52 9.01 12.87
C LYS A 285 10.77 8.10 11.89
N ILE A 286 10.44 8.66 10.72
CA ILE A 286 9.78 7.91 9.65
C ILE A 286 10.63 6.70 9.30
N SER A 287 10.02 5.50 9.29
CA SER A 287 10.71 4.28 8.89
C SER A 287 11.26 4.42 7.48
N GLU A 288 12.52 4.05 7.32
CA GLU A 288 13.19 4.15 6.03
C GLU A 288 12.62 3.17 5.02
N PRO A 289 12.71 3.46 3.71
CA PRO A 289 12.37 2.52 2.66
C PRO A 289 13.10 1.20 2.81
N THR A 290 12.43 0.11 2.46
CA THR A 290 12.99 -1.26 2.50
C THR A 290 13.15 -1.90 1.14
N VAL A 291 12.48 -1.36 0.11
CA VAL A 291 12.46 -1.87 -1.26
C VAL A 291 12.89 -0.79 -2.22
N GLU A 292 13.72 -1.14 -3.20
CA GLU A 292 14.10 -0.28 -4.31
C GLU A 292 13.72 -0.87 -5.66
N MET A 293 13.40 -0.01 -6.62
CA MET A 293 13.21 -0.35 -8.02
C MET A 293 13.89 0.68 -8.92
N THR A 294 14.39 0.25 -10.06
CA THR A 294 14.91 1.15 -11.09
C THR A 294 13.78 1.54 -12.03
N PHE A 295 13.54 2.83 -12.18
CA PHE A 295 12.62 3.42 -13.17
C PHE A 295 13.45 4.04 -14.27
N SER A 296 13.19 3.70 -15.52
CA SER A 296 13.95 4.23 -16.65
C SER A 296 13.07 4.51 -17.86
N VAL A 297 13.60 5.28 -18.78
CA VAL A 297 12.94 5.53 -20.06
C VAL A 297 12.72 4.21 -20.79
N ASN A 298 11.57 4.06 -21.43
CA ASN A 298 11.28 2.89 -22.25
C ASN A 298 12.15 2.93 -23.52
N ASP A 299 13.01 1.94 -23.70
CA ASP A 299 13.88 1.74 -24.86
C ASP A 299 13.51 0.48 -25.68
N SER A 300 12.28 -0.03 -25.47
CA SER A 300 11.76 -1.18 -26.22
C SER A 300 11.52 -0.84 -27.70
N PRO A 301 11.38 -1.83 -28.60
CA PRO A 301 10.99 -1.60 -30.00
C PRO A 301 9.64 -0.91 -30.18
N PHE A 302 8.82 -0.85 -29.13
CA PHE A 302 7.52 -0.16 -29.13
C PHE A 302 7.55 1.17 -28.38
N ALA A 303 8.71 1.65 -27.96
CA ALA A 303 8.85 2.92 -27.26
C ALA A 303 8.23 4.09 -28.03
N GLY A 304 7.53 4.96 -27.30
CA GLY A 304 6.93 6.19 -27.83
C GLY A 304 5.64 6.00 -28.63
N LYS A 305 5.08 4.79 -28.70
CA LYS A 305 3.85 4.54 -29.48
C LYS A 305 2.56 4.79 -28.70
N GLU A 306 2.61 4.70 -27.38
CA GLU A 306 1.39 4.70 -26.55
C GLU A 306 1.40 5.79 -25.47
N GLY A 307 2.57 6.24 -25.03
CA GLY A 307 2.71 7.25 -24.00
C GLY A 307 2.69 8.69 -24.52
N LYS A 308 2.20 9.61 -23.68
CA LYS A 308 2.29 11.05 -23.89
C LYS A 308 3.62 11.61 -23.38
N PHE A 309 4.07 11.12 -22.24
CA PHE A 309 5.30 11.53 -21.56
C PHE A 309 6.33 10.40 -21.60
N VAL A 310 7.31 10.52 -22.50
CA VAL A 310 8.23 9.42 -22.86
C VAL A 310 9.70 9.74 -22.60
N THR A 311 10.02 10.94 -22.12
CA THR A 311 11.42 11.39 -21.95
C THR A 311 11.87 11.29 -20.49
N SER A 312 13.19 11.16 -20.28
CA SER A 312 13.80 11.15 -18.95
C SER A 312 13.48 12.42 -18.15
N ARG A 313 13.39 13.57 -18.83
CA ARG A 313 13.02 14.83 -18.20
C ARG A 313 11.62 14.78 -17.60
N HIS A 314 10.62 14.31 -18.36
CA HIS A 314 9.26 14.18 -17.87
C HIS A 314 9.17 13.20 -16.68
N LEU A 315 9.85 12.05 -16.79
CA LEU A 315 9.87 11.06 -15.73
C LEU A 315 10.53 11.62 -14.47
N ARG A 316 11.67 12.33 -14.62
CA ARG A 316 12.37 12.99 -13.52
C ARG A 316 11.47 14.01 -12.81
N GLU A 317 10.92 14.96 -13.56
CA GLU A 317 10.05 16.01 -13.00
C GLU A 317 8.88 15.40 -12.23
N ARG A 318 8.27 14.34 -12.76
CA ARG A 318 7.15 13.68 -12.10
C ARG A 318 7.55 12.90 -10.84
N LEU A 319 8.64 12.15 -10.87
CA LEU A 319 9.14 11.41 -9.70
C LEU A 319 9.56 12.36 -8.58
N PHE A 320 10.24 13.45 -8.89
CA PHE A 320 10.62 14.46 -7.89
C PHE A 320 9.40 15.24 -7.34
N ARG A 321 8.37 15.44 -8.15
CA ARG A 321 7.10 16.01 -7.69
C ARG A 321 6.41 15.10 -6.65
N GLU A 322 6.52 13.79 -6.78
CA GLU A 322 5.96 12.85 -5.80
C GLU A 322 6.58 13.03 -4.41
N LEU A 323 7.86 13.37 -4.32
CA LEU A 323 8.53 13.65 -3.04
C LEU A 323 7.93 14.85 -2.27
N LEU A 324 7.17 15.70 -2.95
CA LEU A 324 6.50 16.83 -2.30
C LEU A 324 5.29 16.36 -1.48
N LYS A 325 4.72 15.20 -1.83
CA LYS A 325 3.54 14.61 -1.18
C LYS A 325 3.90 13.43 -0.30
N ASP A 326 4.81 12.59 -0.77
CA ASP A 326 5.18 11.33 -0.12
C ASP A 326 6.61 11.39 0.44
N VAL A 327 6.71 11.60 1.73
CA VAL A 327 7.99 11.68 2.46
C VAL A 327 8.62 10.30 2.71
N SER A 328 7.89 9.22 2.48
CA SER A 328 8.40 7.85 2.61
C SER A 328 9.08 7.33 1.35
N LEU A 329 8.92 8.05 0.25
CA LEU A 329 9.57 7.77 -1.02
C LEU A 329 10.94 8.43 -1.07
N ARG A 330 11.92 7.76 -1.66
CA ARG A 330 13.22 8.36 -2.02
C ARG A 330 13.47 8.14 -3.51
N VAL A 331 13.91 9.17 -4.19
CA VAL A 331 14.29 9.15 -5.60
C VAL A 331 15.73 9.62 -5.71
N ASN A 332 16.59 8.77 -6.24
CA ASN A 332 17.99 9.07 -6.49
C ASN A 332 18.28 8.92 -7.99
N GLU A 333 19.08 9.83 -8.53
CA GLU A 333 19.63 9.69 -9.87
C GLU A 333 20.63 8.54 -9.89
N THR A 334 20.73 7.88 -11.02
CA THR A 334 21.74 6.81 -11.24
C THR A 334 22.92 7.38 -12.05
N ASP A 335 23.92 6.56 -12.31
CA ASP A 335 25.07 6.94 -13.16
C ASP A 335 24.64 7.22 -14.61
N THR A 336 23.44 6.80 -15.01
CA THR A 336 22.84 7.08 -16.31
C THR A 336 21.76 8.16 -16.16
N THR A 337 21.65 9.06 -17.15
CA THR A 337 20.71 10.21 -17.12
C THR A 337 19.27 9.84 -17.40
N ASP A 338 19.00 8.60 -17.77
CA ASP A 338 17.71 8.06 -18.21
C ASP A 338 17.10 7.05 -17.23
N ALA A 339 17.73 6.84 -16.07
CA ALA A 339 17.28 5.94 -15.04
C ALA A 339 17.33 6.58 -13.65
N PHE A 340 16.37 6.19 -12.79
CA PHE A 340 16.19 6.67 -11.43
C PHE A 340 16.03 5.48 -10.49
N ARG A 341 16.68 5.54 -9.34
CA ARG A 341 16.46 4.60 -8.26
C ARG A 341 15.35 5.13 -7.36
N VAL A 342 14.24 4.42 -7.32
CA VAL A 342 13.07 4.77 -6.52
C VAL A 342 12.95 3.78 -5.38
N CYS A 343 12.96 4.28 -4.15
CA CYS A 343 12.91 3.47 -2.94
C CYS A 343 11.59 3.75 -2.21
N GLY A 344 10.89 2.70 -1.84
CA GLY A 344 9.60 2.74 -1.13
C GLY A 344 9.56 1.74 0.03
N ARG A 345 8.46 1.76 0.79
CA ARG A 345 8.29 0.88 1.96
C ARG A 345 7.98 -0.56 1.58
N GLY A 346 7.36 -0.79 0.42
CA GLY A 346 6.98 -2.11 -0.04
C GLY A 346 6.65 -2.13 -1.52
N GLU A 347 6.36 -3.33 -2.05
CA GLU A 347 6.01 -3.51 -3.46
C GLU A 347 4.69 -2.82 -3.82
N MET A 348 3.69 -2.87 -2.94
CA MET A 348 2.39 -2.22 -3.19
C MET A 348 2.53 -0.70 -3.28
N HIS A 349 3.35 -0.09 -2.42
CA HIS A 349 3.63 1.34 -2.47
C HIS A 349 4.17 1.76 -3.84
N LEU A 350 5.19 1.03 -4.35
CA LEU A 350 5.78 1.30 -5.66
C LEU A 350 4.83 0.95 -6.81
N SER A 351 4.00 -0.10 -6.70
CA SER A 351 3.01 -0.45 -7.72
C SER A 351 1.93 0.62 -7.88
N ILE A 352 1.53 1.28 -6.80
CA ILE A 352 0.60 2.41 -6.83
C ILE A 352 1.22 3.60 -7.55
N LEU A 353 2.48 3.92 -7.27
CA LEU A 353 3.21 4.97 -8.00
C LEU A 353 3.28 4.66 -9.50
N ILE A 354 3.59 3.42 -9.87
CA ILE A 354 3.62 2.96 -11.27
C ILE A 354 2.24 3.14 -11.92
N GLU A 355 1.17 2.74 -11.25
CA GLU A 355 -0.19 2.86 -11.79
C GLU A 355 -0.63 4.32 -11.93
N ASN A 356 -0.28 5.21 -10.98
CA ASN A 356 -0.53 6.63 -11.09
C ASN A 356 0.17 7.23 -12.33
N LEU A 357 1.46 6.96 -12.49
CA LEU A 357 2.23 7.41 -13.66
C LEU A 357 1.60 6.91 -14.97
N ARG A 358 1.21 5.62 -15.01
CA ARG A 358 0.55 5.02 -16.17
C ARG A 358 -0.73 5.76 -16.57
N ARG A 359 -1.61 6.06 -15.59
CA ARG A 359 -2.89 6.78 -15.80
C ARG A 359 -2.68 8.24 -16.23
N GLU A 360 -1.64 8.87 -15.73
CA GLU A 360 -1.25 10.23 -16.14
C GLU A 360 -0.69 10.30 -17.56
N GLY A 361 -0.46 9.16 -18.22
CA GLY A 361 0.00 9.08 -19.61
C GLY A 361 1.50 8.92 -19.79
N TYR A 362 2.22 8.54 -18.74
CA TYR A 362 3.65 8.23 -18.82
C TYR A 362 3.91 6.86 -19.43
N GLU A 363 4.98 6.79 -20.21
CA GLU A 363 5.55 5.55 -20.73
C GLU A 363 7.00 5.41 -20.21
N PHE A 364 7.28 4.30 -19.53
CA PHE A 364 8.55 4.02 -18.88
C PHE A 364 8.72 2.53 -18.68
N GLN A 365 9.86 2.12 -18.14
CA GLN A 365 10.10 0.74 -17.75
C GLN A 365 10.66 0.66 -16.34
N VAL A 366 10.41 -0.47 -15.67
CA VAL A 366 10.89 -0.72 -14.32
C VAL A 366 11.62 -2.06 -14.23
N GLY A 367 12.62 -2.12 -13.38
CA GLY A 367 13.32 -3.35 -13.04
C GLY A 367 12.63 -4.13 -11.92
N ALA A 368 13.07 -5.35 -11.67
CA ALA A 368 12.58 -6.16 -10.56
C ALA A 368 12.82 -5.47 -9.20
N PRO A 369 11.90 -5.59 -8.24
CA PRO A 369 12.08 -5.07 -6.90
C PRO A 369 13.26 -5.74 -6.19
N LYS A 370 14.02 -4.94 -5.44
CA LYS A 370 15.18 -5.38 -4.66
C LYS A 370 15.07 -4.88 -3.23
N ALA A 371 15.48 -5.70 -2.27
CA ALA A 371 15.59 -5.25 -0.89
C ALA A 371 16.79 -4.29 -0.73
N LEU A 372 16.60 -3.25 0.07
CA LEU A 372 17.65 -2.30 0.42
C LEU A 372 18.52 -2.90 1.53
N PHE A 373 19.77 -3.18 1.21
CA PHE A 373 20.76 -3.62 2.20
C PHE A 373 21.36 -2.42 2.93
N LYS A 374 21.73 -2.64 4.19
CA LYS A 374 22.48 -1.69 5.02
C LYS A 374 23.73 -2.36 5.59
N GLU A 375 24.75 -1.57 5.83
CA GLU A 375 25.89 -1.97 6.62
C GLU A 375 25.72 -1.47 8.05
N ILE A 376 25.63 -2.38 9.01
CA ILE A 376 25.48 -2.08 10.44
C ILE A 376 26.64 -2.75 11.15
N ASP A 377 27.46 -1.97 11.83
CA ASP A 377 28.67 -2.44 12.54
C ASP A 377 29.63 -3.28 11.65
N GLY A 378 29.75 -2.89 10.36
CA GLY A 378 30.58 -3.61 9.38
C GLY A 378 29.98 -4.91 8.85
N VAL A 379 28.73 -5.23 9.20
CA VAL A 379 27.99 -6.40 8.74
C VAL A 379 26.94 -5.98 7.72
N LYS A 380 26.90 -6.66 6.57
CA LYS A 380 25.83 -6.49 5.59
C LYS A 380 24.52 -7.03 6.17
N CYS A 381 23.55 -6.14 6.36
CA CYS A 381 22.22 -6.45 6.89
C CYS A 381 21.13 -6.26 5.83
N GLU A 382 20.05 -7.03 5.97
CA GLU A 382 18.88 -6.96 5.12
C GLU A 382 17.61 -6.73 5.95
N PRO A 383 16.57 -6.10 5.35
CA PRO A 383 15.30 -5.92 6.03
C PRO A 383 14.61 -7.27 6.23
N VAL A 384 14.16 -7.53 7.44
CA VAL A 384 13.41 -8.72 7.85
C VAL A 384 12.00 -8.29 8.21
N GLU A 385 11.02 -9.02 7.71
CA GLU A 385 9.60 -8.83 7.99
C GLU A 385 9.08 -9.90 8.93
N ARG A 386 8.13 -9.51 9.77
CA ARG A 386 7.28 -10.41 10.53
C ARG A 386 6.09 -10.76 9.66
N MET A 387 6.07 -11.98 9.14
CA MET A 387 5.02 -12.51 8.31
C MET A 387 4.04 -13.31 9.17
N ILE A 388 2.75 -13.10 8.98
CA ILE A 388 1.68 -13.87 9.60
C ILE A 388 0.83 -14.47 8.49
N ALA A 389 0.61 -15.77 8.57
CA ALA A 389 -0.23 -16.51 7.63
C ALA A 389 -1.31 -17.28 8.36
N ASP A 390 -2.58 -16.98 8.08
CA ASP A 390 -3.73 -17.75 8.53
C ASP A 390 -4.11 -18.73 7.41
N VAL A 391 -3.90 -20.02 7.61
CA VAL A 391 -4.00 -21.02 6.55
C VAL A 391 -4.85 -22.22 6.98
N PRO A 392 -5.51 -22.94 6.04
CA PRO A 392 -6.11 -24.22 6.31
C PRO A 392 -5.06 -25.22 6.82
N GLN A 393 -5.46 -26.14 7.69
CA GLN A 393 -4.54 -27.09 8.32
C GLN A 393 -3.81 -27.99 7.31
N ASP A 394 -4.45 -28.32 6.19
CA ASP A 394 -3.87 -29.12 5.10
C ASP A 394 -2.76 -28.36 4.32
N ALA A 395 -2.76 -27.03 4.34
CA ALA A 395 -1.76 -26.19 3.66
C ALA A 395 -0.50 -25.95 4.50
N VAL A 396 -0.51 -26.20 5.81
CA VAL A 396 0.60 -25.88 6.74
C VAL A 396 1.94 -26.45 6.26
N GLY A 397 1.96 -27.72 5.83
CA GLY A 397 3.19 -28.39 5.38
C GLY A 397 3.84 -27.69 4.19
N ALA A 398 3.04 -27.31 3.18
CA ALA A 398 3.53 -26.62 1.98
C ALA A 398 4.09 -25.21 2.32
N ILE A 399 3.41 -24.50 3.21
CA ILE A 399 3.87 -23.17 3.65
C ILE A 399 5.18 -23.27 4.43
N MET A 400 5.30 -24.23 5.35
CA MET A 400 6.52 -24.45 6.13
C MET A 400 7.72 -24.75 5.24
N GLU A 401 7.57 -25.62 4.25
CA GLU A 401 8.62 -25.96 3.26
C GLU A 401 9.07 -24.74 2.47
N LYS A 402 8.10 -23.99 1.93
CA LYS A 402 8.39 -22.79 1.13
C LYS A 402 9.02 -21.69 1.96
N MET A 403 8.56 -21.44 3.18
CA MET A 403 9.19 -20.46 4.06
C MET A 403 10.62 -20.84 4.43
N GLY A 404 10.89 -22.12 4.72
CA GLY A 404 12.24 -22.61 4.97
C GLY A 404 13.19 -22.37 3.80
N SER A 405 12.76 -22.64 2.55
CA SER A 405 13.56 -22.39 1.34
C SER A 405 13.82 -20.89 1.13
N ARG A 406 12.93 -20.02 1.57
CA ARG A 406 13.02 -18.55 1.50
C ARG A 406 13.67 -17.91 2.73
N LYS A 407 14.34 -18.73 3.58
CA LYS A 407 15.06 -18.29 4.80
C LYS A 407 14.15 -17.69 5.89
N GLY A 408 12.88 -18.08 5.90
CA GLY A 408 11.96 -17.75 6.99
C GLY A 408 12.22 -18.62 8.24
N GLU A 409 12.18 -18.00 9.39
CA GLU A 409 12.30 -18.63 10.70
C GLU A 409 10.94 -18.64 11.37
N LEU A 410 10.44 -19.83 11.74
CA LEU A 410 9.16 -19.96 12.43
C LEU A 410 9.28 -19.39 13.85
N VAL A 411 8.41 -18.44 14.18
CA VAL A 411 8.30 -17.83 15.51
C VAL A 411 7.24 -18.53 16.33
N SER A 412 6.04 -18.72 15.76
CA SER A 412 4.93 -19.36 16.44
C SER A 412 4.01 -20.09 15.46
N MET A 413 3.32 -21.09 15.95
CA MET A 413 2.30 -21.85 15.23
C MET A 413 1.16 -22.17 16.19
N ASN A 414 0.01 -21.52 16.00
CA ASN A 414 -1.13 -21.62 16.89
C ASN A 414 -2.40 -22.02 16.11
N PRO A 415 -3.25 -22.90 16.68
CA PRO A 415 -4.54 -23.18 16.07
C PRO A 415 -5.43 -21.93 16.10
N LYS A 416 -6.20 -21.73 15.04
CA LYS A 416 -7.20 -20.66 14.92
C LYS A 416 -8.54 -21.28 14.54
N GLY A 417 -9.39 -21.54 15.53
CA GLY A 417 -10.61 -22.32 15.33
C GLY A 417 -10.34 -23.81 15.06
N ALA A 418 -11.31 -24.52 14.45
CA ALA A 418 -11.27 -25.96 14.28
C ALA A 418 -10.33 -26.43 13.16
N ASP A 419 -10.27 -25.69 12.03
CA ASP A 419 -9.66 -26.17 10.79
C ASP A 419 -8.54 -25.26 10.23
N ARG A 420 -8.11 -24.23 10.99
CA ARG A 420 -7.12 -23.26 10.54
C ARG A 420 -5.94 -23.17 11.53
N MET A 421 -4.80 -22.78 10.97
CA MET A 421 -3.58 -22.51 11.73
C MET A 421 -3.08 -21.10 11.45
N ARG A 422 -2.62 -20.41 12.48
CA ARG A 422 -1.85 -19.18 12.37
C ARG A 422 -0.37 -19.48 12.47
N LEU A 423 0.36 -19.16 11.43
CA LEU A 423 1.81 -19.32 11.35
C LEU A 423 2.46 -17.94 11.38
N GLU A 424 3.50 -17.78 12.16
CA GLU A 424 4.25 -16.55 12.27
C GLU A 424 5.73 -16.79 11.98
N PHE A 425 6.31 -16.01 11.06
CA PHE A 425 7.69 -16.14 10.64
C PHE A 425 8.44 -14.81 10.69
N LEU A 426 9.74 -14.85 10.95
CA LEU A 426 10.68 -13.79 10.61
C LEU A 426 11.38 -14.16 9.30
N ILE A 427 11.13 -13.38 8.25
CA ILE A 427 11.59 -13.68 6.90
C ILE A 427 12.26 -12.47 6.26
N PRO A 428 13.39 -12.61 5.55
CA PRO A 428 13.92 -11.53 4.74
C PRO A 428 12.87 -10.98 3.76
N ALA A 429 12.72 -9.65 3.65
CA ALA A 429 11.71 -9.02 2.78
C ALA A 429 11.78 -9.56 1.34
N ARG A 430 13.00 -9.79 0.82
CA ARG A 430 13.21 -10.41 -0.51
C ARG A 430 12.71 -11.85 -0.61
N GLY A 431 12.50 -12.54 0.51
CA GLY A 431 11.90 -13.88 0.56
C GLY A 431 10.38 -13.87 0.30
N LEU A 432 9.74 -12.73 0.48
CA LEU A 432 8.31 -12.55 0.19
C LEU A 432 8.05 -12.08 -1.26
N PHE A 433 9.08 -11.58 -1.96
CA PHE A 433 8.92 -11.17 -3.35
C PHE A 433 8.45 -12.34 -4.21
N GLY A 434 7.36 -12.13 -4.95
CA GLY A 434 6.73 -13.14 -5.79
C GLY A 434 6.04 -14.29 -5.06
N TYR A 435 5.93 -14.27 -3.73
CA TYR A 435 5.35 -15.39 -2.97
C TYR A 435 3.82 -15.35 -2.90
N ARG A 436 3.19 -14.19 -3.02
CA ARG A 436 1.75 -14.01 -2.79
C ARG A 436 0.88 -14.90 -3.69
N ASN A 437 1.21 -15.00 -4.97
CA ASN A 437 0.49 -15.86 -5.91
C ASN A 437 0.68 -17.36 -5.61
N GLU A 438 1.90 -17.76 -5.24
CA GLU A 438 2.17 -19.13 -4.79
C GLU A 438 1.38 -19.47 -3.54
N PHE A 439 1.36 -18.56 -2.57
CA PHE A 439 0.60 -18.71 -1.32
C PHE A 439 -0.90 -18.91 -1.58
N LEU A 440 -1.50 -18.10 -2.46
CA LEU A 440 -2.91 -18.27 -2.82
C LEU A 440 -3.17 -19.62 -3.49
N THR A 441 -2.24 -20.11 -4.30
CA THR A 441 -2.35 -21.43 -4.93
C THR A 441 -2.26 -22.54 -3.90
N ASP A 442 -1.28 -22.49 -3.00
CA ASP A 442 -1.08 -23.49 -1.95
C ASP A 442 -2.24 -23.58 -0.95
N THR A 443 -2.85 -22.44 -0.68
CA THR A 443 -4.01 -22.32 0.22
C THR A 443 -5.36 -22.40 -0.50
N LYS A 444 -5.39 -22.69 -1.81
CA LYS A 444 -6.61 -22.73 -2.65
C LYS A 444 -7.43 -21.43 -2.59
N GLY A 445 -6.76 -20.30 -2.34
CA GLY A 445 -7.40 -18.99 -2.18
C GLY A 445 -7.95 -18.70 -0.78
N GLU A 446 -7.89 -19.65 0.15
CA GLU A 446 -8.45 -19.50 1.50
C GLU A 446 -7.46 -18.91 2.51
N GLY A 447 -6.17 -18.85 2.17
CA GLY A 447 -5.13 -18.31 3.04
C GLY A 447 -5.14 -16.79 3.09
N VAL A 448 -4.82 -16.24 4.25
CA VAL A 448 -4.57 -14.81 4.46
C VAL A 448 -3.12 -14.61 4.83
N LEU A 449 -2.43 -13.79 4.04
CA LEU A 449 -1.01 -13.46 4.23
C LEU A 449 -0.86 -11.97 4.53
N SER A 450 -0.10 -11.66 5.57
CA SER A 450 0.27 -10.29 5.93
C SER A 450 1.71 -10.25 6.40
N SER A 451 2.41 -9.14 6.15
CA SER A 451 3.75 -8.92 6.67
C SER A 451 3.94 -7.46 7.10
N VAL A 452 4.82 -7.25 8.05
CA VAL A 452 5.21 -5.93 8.56
C VAL A 452 6.72 -5.92 8.78
N PHE A 453 7.37 -4.80 8.45
CA PHE A 453 8.79 -4.62 8.76
C PHE A 453 9.06 -4.84 10.25
N HIS A 454 10.04 -5.68 10.56
CA HIS A 454 10.44 -5.99 11.93
C HIS A 454 11.79 -5.34 12.30
N SER A 455 12.86 -5.65 11.56
CA SER A 455 14.20 -5.17 11.86
C SER A 455 15.17 -5.40 10.70
N TYR A 456 16.37 -4.82 10.78
CA TYR A 456 17.49 -5.20 9.94
C TYR A 456 18.27 -6.32 10.63
N GLN A 457 18.55 -7.41 9.91
CA GLN A 457 19.32 -8.55 10.41
C GLN A 457 20.44 -8.91 9.42
N PRO A 458 21.50 -9.60 9.87
CA PRO A 458 22.56 -10.06 8.99
C PRO A 458 22.03 -10.83 7.77
N TYR A 459 22.64 -10.63 6.63
CA TYR A 459 22.28 -11.28 5.37
C TYR A 459 22.24 -12.81 5.48
N LYS A 460 21.09 -13.41 5.19
CA LYS A 460 20.84 -14.86 5.36
C LYS A 460 21.22 -15.72 4.16
N GLY A 461 22.02 -15.19 3.22
CA GLY A 461 22.44 -15.92 2.00
C GLY A 461 21.43 -15.82 0.86
N ASP A 462 21.71 -16.48 -0.26
CA ASP A 462 20.89 -16.37 -1.47
C ASP A 462 19.54 -17.04 -1.33
N ILE A 463 18.53 -16.42 -1.95
CA ILE A 463 17.15 -16.92 -2.05
C ILE A 463 16.81 -17.00 -3.53
N GLN A 464 16.32 -18.15 -3.98
CA GLN A 464 15.80 -18.30 -5.34
C GLN A 464 14.43 -17.65 -5.42
N LYS A 465 14.30 -16.59 -6.22
CA LYS A 465 13.07 -15.81 -6.35
C LYS A 465 11.97 -16.54 -7.14
N ARG A 466 12.33 -17.12 -8.26
CA ARG A 466 11.41 -17.78 -9.20
C ARG A 466 11.98 -19.12 -9.65
N THR A 467 11.17 -20.16 -9.62
CA THR A 467 11.51 -21.51 -10.08
C THR A 467 11.13 -21.76 -11.53
N THR A 468 10.26 -20.93 -12.09
CA THR A 468 9.79 -21.01 -13.47
C THR A 468 10.59 -20.12 -14.41
N GLY A 469 10.66 -20.48 -15.69
CA GLY A 469 11.29 -19.68 -16.74
C GLY A 469 10.29 -18.82 -17.51
N SER A 470 10.78 -18.13 -18.55
CA SER A 470 9.98 -17.29 -19.44
C SER A 470 9.85 -17.91 -20.83
N LEU A 471 8.64 -17.85 -21.40
CA LEU A 471 8.43 -18.05 -22.84
C LEU A 471 8.66 -16.72 -23.54
N ILE A 472 9.61 -16.66 -24.46
CA ILE A 472 10.13 -15.43 -25.06
C ILE A 472 9.82 -15.42 -26.55
N ALA A 473 9.28 -14.32 -27.07
CA ALA A 473 9.06 -14.15 -28.50
C ALA A 473 10.40 -14.23 -29.27
N PHE A 474 10.45 -15.12 -30.27
CA PHE A 474 11.64 -15.36 -31.08
C PHE A 474 11.87 -14.28 -32.13
N GLU A 475 10.79 -13.70 -32.67
CA GLU A 475 10.83 -12.67 -33.72
C GLU A 475 9.80 -11.58 -33.50
N THR A 476 9.96 -10.48 -34.20
CA THR A 476 9.02 -9.35 -34.18
C THR A 476 7.90 -9.59 -35.21
N GLY A 477 6.63 -9.41 -34.81
CA GLY A 477 5.49 -9.58 -35.69
C GLY A 477 4.17 -9.65 -34.93
N GLU A 478 3.16 -10.18 -35.56
CA GLU A 478 1.85 -10.38 -35.00
C GLU A 478 1.67 -11.86 -34.54
N ALA A 479 1.22 -12.05 -33.30
CA ALA A 479 0.92 -13.36 -32.77
C ALA A 479 -0.30 -13.97 -33.46
N VAL A 480 -0.14 -15.12 -34.08
CA VAL A 480 -1.19 -15.83 -34.81
C VAL A 480 -1.65 -17.08 -34.07
N GLY A 481 -2.94 -17.47 -34.30
CA GLY A 481 -3.54 -18.60 -33.60
C GLY A 481 -2.74 -19.91 -33.69
N TYR A 482 -2.13 -20.22 -34.83
CA TYR A 482 -1.30 -21.42 -34.97
C TYR A 482 0.01 -21.37 -34.15
N GLY A 483 0.67 -20.24 -34.14
CA GLY A 483 1.89 -20.02 -33.33
C GLY A 483 1.59 -20.10 -31.83
N LEU A 484 0.49 -19.49 -31.37
CA LEU A 484 0.04 -19.53 -29.99
C LEU A 484 -0.41 -20.94 -29.56
N PHE A 485 -1.08 -21.68 -30.42
CA PHE A 485 -1.48 -23.08 -30.16
C PHE A 485 -0.27 -23.96 -29.85
N ASN A 486 0.80 -23.84 -30.62
CA ASN A 486 2.02 -24.58 -30.34
C ASN A 486 2.77 -24.07 -29.08
N ALA A 487 2.68 -22.77 -28.78
CA ALA A 487 3.34 -22.20 -27.62
C ALA A 487 2.64 -22.55 -26.31
N GLN A 488 1.30 -22.65 -26.28
CA GLN A 488 0.54 -22.98 -25.06
C GLN A 488 0.84 -24.38 -24.49
N GLU A 489 1.37 -25.29 -25.31
CA GLU A 489 1.85 -26.60 -24.84
C GLU A 489 3.07 -26.50 -23.92
N ARG A 490 3.78 -25.37 -23.96
CA ARG A 490 4.96 -25.10 -23.14
C ARG A 490 4.63 -24.44 -21.81
N GLY A 491 3.47 -23.81 -21.71
CA GLY A 491 2.99 -23.16 -20.49
C GLY A 491 1.93 -22.09 -20.75
N PRO A 492 1.41 -21.46 -19.69
CA PRO A 492 0.40 -20.43 -19.80
C PRO A 492 0.94 -19.18 -20.52
N LEU A 493 0.13 -18.66 -21.44
CA LEU A 493 0.47 -17.47 -22.23
C LEU A 493 -0.12 -16.20 -21.60
N PHE A 494 0.54 -15.06 -21.82
CA PHE A 494 0.11 -13.73 -21.38
C PHE A 494 -0.56 -12.93 -22.50
N ILE A 495 -0.48 -13.40 -23.74
CA ILE A 495 -0.96 -12.72 -24.94
C ILE A 495 -1.95 -13.59 -25.71
N GLY A 496 -2.83 -12.93 -26.46
CA GLY A 496 -3.79 -13.56 -27.38
C GLY A 496 -3.46 -13.33 -28.85
N PRO A 497 -4.28 -13.91 -29.76
CA PRO A 497 -4.16 -13.69 -31.20
C PRO A 497 -4.26 -12.19 -31.56
N GLY A 498 -3.52 -11.76 -32.59
CA GLY A 498 -3.50 -10.35 -33.04
C GLY A 498 -2.58 -9.45 -32.22
N THR A 499 -1.99 -9.93 -31.11
CA THR A 499 -1.08 -9.13 -30.30
C THR A 499 0.24 -8.92 -31.05
N GLN A 500 0.67 -7.64 -31.14
CA GLN A 500 1.99 -7.31 -31.66
C GLN A 500 3.07 -7.70 -30.65
N VAL A 501 4.09 -8.40 -31.09
CA VAL A 501 5.23 -8.82 -30.28
C VAL A 501 6.54 -8.40 -30.93
N TYR A 502 7.59 -8.33 -30.12
CA TYR A 502 8.97 -8.11 -30.59
C TYR A 502 9.91 -9.15 -30.03
N GLU A 503 11.05 -9.38 -30.71
CA GLU A 503 12.10 -10.29 -30.23
C GLU A 503 12.52 -9.92 -28.80
N GLY A 504 12.50 -10.89 -27.88
CA GLY A 504 12.84 -10.65 -26.47
C GLY A 504 11.67 -10.27 -25.56
N MET A 505 10.47 -10.07 -26.10
CA MET A 505 9.26 -9.88 -25.30
C MET A 505 8.87 -11.20 -24.62
N VAL A 506 8.56 -11.16 -23.32
CA VAL A 506 8.08 -12.32 -22.57
C VAL A 506 6.57 -12.45 -22.80
N ILE A 507 6.15 -13.59 -23.31
CA ILE A 507 4.78 -13.84 -23.76
C ILE A 507 4.09 -14.96 -23.00
N GLY A 508 4.77 -15.56 -22.04
CA GLY A 508 4.23 -16.64 -21.20
C GLY A 508 5.23 -17.13 -20.17
N GLU A 509 4.79 -18.05 -19.35
CA GLU A 509 5.57 -18.69 -18.29
C GLU A 509 5.97 -20.11 -18.70
N ASN A 510 7.23 -20.49 -18.47
CA ASN A 510 7.70 -21.86 -18.67
C ASN A 510 7.83 -22.60 -17.34
N PRO A 511 6.98 -23.59 -17.03
CA PRO A 511 7.03 -24.35 -15.78
C PRO A 511 8.35 -25.12 -15.54
N ARG A 512 9.17 -25.32 -16.59
CA ARG A 512 10.41 -26.11 -16.51
C ARG A 512 11.62 -25.34 -15.99
N GLY A 513 11.45 -24.08 -15.59
CA GLY A 513 12.52 -23.28 -14.98
C GLY A 513 13.48 -22.59 -15.95
N ASP A 514 13.65 -23.07 -17.17
CA ASP A 514 14.52 -22.46 -18.17
C ASP A 514 13.76 -21.50 -19.09
N ASP A 515 14.43 -20.45 -19.53
CA ASP A 515 13.90 -19.55 -20.55
C ASP A 515 13.86 -20.26 -21.92
N MET A 516 12.76 -20.10 -22.62
CA MET A 516 12.53 -20.71 -23.92
C MET A 516 12.05 -19.70 -24.97
N ALA A 517 12.79 -19.59 -26.08
CA ALA A 517 12.33 -18.80 -27.22
C ALA A 517 11.31 -19.60 -28.03
N VAL A 518 10.14 -18.99 -28.31
CA VAL A 518 9.05 -19.59 -29.07
C VAL A 518 8.61 -18.67 -30.20
N ASN A 519 8.26 -19.23 -31.35
CA ASN A 519 7.80 -18.45 -32.48
C ASN A 519 6.26 -18.43 -32.52
N VAL A 520 5.65 -17.34 -32.06
CA VAL A 520 4.20 -17.13 -32.08
C VAL A 520 3.68 -16.44 -33.34
N CYS A 521 4.59 -15.94 -34.20
CA CYS A 521 4.24 -15.33 -35.48
C CYS A 521 4.12 -16.34 -36.61
N LYS A 522 4.48 -17.62 -36.37
CA LYS A 522 4.49 -18.68 -37.37
C LYS A 522 3.07 -19.03 -37.84
N LYS A 523 2.80 -18.78 -39.11
CA LYS A 523 1.56 -19.15 -39.77
C LYS A 523 1.55 -20.64 -40.14
N LYS A 524 0.36 -21.26 -40.18
CA LYS A 524 0.18 -22.60 -40.70
C LYS A 524 0.54 -22.62 -42.20
N GLN A 525 1.50 -23.46 -42.59
CA GLN A 525 1.79 -23.62 -44.01
C GLN A 525 0.65 -24.43 -44.65
N LEU A 526 0.00 -23.85 -45.63
CA LEU A 526 -0.99 -24.52 -46.45
C LEU A 526 -0.25 -25.49 -47.39
N THR A 527 -0.42 -26.79 -47.21
CA THR A 527 0.04 -27.80 -48.15
C THR A 527 -1.15 -28.28 -48.96
N ASN A 528 -1.00 -28.39 -50.30
CA ASN A 528 -2.05 -28.79 -51.25
C ASN A 528 -2.58 -30.25 -51.07
N MET A 529 -2.14 -30.96 -50.04
CA MET A 529 -2.45 -32.38 -49.81
C MET A 529 -3.36 -32.67 -48.62
N ARG A 530 -4.04 -31.69 -48.05
CA ARG A 530 -5.00 -31.97 -46.97
C ARG A 530 -6.42 -31.91 -47.48
N ALA A 531 -7.18 -33.01 -47.24
CA ALA A 531 -8.62 -33.05 -47.44
C ALA A 531 -9.30 -31.92 -46.65
N SER A 532 -10.25 -31.25 -47.27
CA SER A 532 -10.97 -30.08 -46.77
C SER A 532 -11.85 -30.32 -45.51
N GLY A 533 -11.76 -31.51 -44.90
CA GLY A 533 -12.59 -31.91 -43.76
C GLY A 533 -11.84 -32.06 -42.40
N SER A 534 -10.53 -31.79 -42.33
CA SER A 534 -9.72 -32.04 -41.11
C SER A 534 -9.16 -30.79 -40.41
N ASP A 535 -9.74 -29.64 -40.63
CA ASP A 535 -9.40 -28.45 -39.85
C ASP A 535 -10.20 -28.43 -38.53
N ASP A 536 -9.74 -29.21 -37.56
CA ASP A 536 -10.18 -29.01 -36.19
C ASP A 536 -9.89 -27.57 -35.76
N ALA A 537 -10.91 -26.91 -35.20
CA ALA A 537 -10.76 -25.55 -34.69
C ALA A 537 -9.67 -25.53 -33.62
N LEU A 538 -8.62 -24.74 -33.83
CA LEU A 538 -7.54 -24.56 -32.85
C LEU A 538 -8.11 -23.99 -31.55
N ARG A 539 -8.18 -24.80 -30.51
CA ARG A 539 -8.67 -24.39 -29.22
C ARG A 539 -7.53 -23.71 -28.46
N LEU A 540 -7.62 -22.37 -28.34
CA LEU A 540 -6.70 -21.59 -27.53
C LEU A 540 -7.24 -21.46 -26.11
N ILE A 541 -6.35 -21.63 -25.14
CA ILE A 541 -6.62 -21.33 -23.72
C ILE A 541 -6.59 -19.80 -23.56
N PRO A 542 -7.56 -19.18 -22.85
CA PRO A 542 -7.54 -17.75 -22.61
C PRO A 542 -6.21 -17.33 -21.96
N PRO A 543 -5.58 -16.23 -22.42
CA PRO A 543 -4.32 -15.77 -21.86
C PRO A 543 -4.50 -15.29 -20.42
N ARG A 544 -3.48 -15.56 -19.58
CA ARG A 544 -3.42 -15.00 -18.23
C ARG A 544 -3.18 -13.49 -18.34
N GLN A 545 -4.12 -12.69 -17.85
CA GLN A 545 -3.95 -11.25 -17.80
C GLN A 545 -2.98 -10.88 -16.67
N MET A 546 -1.97 -10.08 -17.00
CA MET A 546 -0.96 -9.62 -16.05
C MET A 546 -1.32 -8.22 -15.55
N SER A 547 -1.74 -8.11 -14.28
CA SER A 547 -1.76 -6.80 -13.60
C SER A 547 -0.33 -6.32 -13.35
N ILE A 548 -0.15 -5.06 -12.97
CA ILE A 548 1.18 -4.52 -12.63
C ILE A 548 1.80 -5.32 -11.48
N GLU A 549 1.02 -5.62 -10.45
CA GLU A 549 1.47 -6.41 -9.30
C GLU A 549 1.92 -7.82 -9.73
N ALA A 550 1.08 -8.53 -10.49
CA ALA A 550 1.40 -9.87 -10.98
C ALA A 550 2.65 -9.86 -11.88
N ALA A 551 2.82 -8.81 -12.66
CA ALA A 551 4.00 -8.64 -13.51
C ALA A 551 5.27 -8.34 -12.68
N LEU A 552 5.18 -7.49 -11.65
CA LEU A 552 6.27 -7.20 -10.73
C LEU A 552 6.71 -8.42 -9.93
N GLU A 553 5.76 -9.24 -9.49
CA GLU A 553 6.04 -10.51 -8.83
C GLU A 553 6.72 -11.52 -9.77
N PHE A 554 6.37 -11.48 -11.06
CA PHE A 554 6.89 -12.43 -12.06
C PHE A 554 8.29 -12.09 -12.53
N ILE A 555 8.64 -10.80 -12.73
CA ILE A 555 9.90 -10.41 -13.36
C ILE A 555 11.14 -10.82 -12.55
N SER A 556 12.15 -11.30 -13.24
CA SER A 556 13.48 -11.61 -12.69
C SER A 556 14.49 -10.49 -12.97
N ASP A 557 15.70 -10.64 -12.40
CA ASP A 557 16.73 -9.60 -12.47
C ASP A 557 17.24 -9.29 -13.90
N ASP A 558 17.04 -10.20 -14.85
CA ASP A 558 17.38 -10.04 -16.28
C ASP A 558 16.20 -9.56 -17.14
N GLU A 559 15.08 -9.23 -16.50
CA GLU A 559 13.84 -8.77 -17.15
C GLU A 559 13.53 -7.33 -16.76
N LEU A 560 12.69 -6.69 -17.56
CA LEU A 560 12.13 -5.36 -17.34
C LEU A 560 10.63 -5.41 -17.61
N LEU A 561 9.90 -4.59 -16.88
CA LEU A 561 8.48 -4.36 -17.08
C LEU A 561 8.30 -3.04 -17.83
N GLU A 562 7.80 -3.11 -19.04
CA GLU A 562 7.42 -1.97 -19.87
C GLU A 562 6.01 -1.52 -19.50
N ILE A 563 5.87 -0.28 -19.09
CA ILE A 563 4.61 0.34 -18.64
C ILE A 563 4.22 1.43 -19.60
N THR A 564 3.04 1.31 -20.15
CA THR A 564 2.41 2.35 -21.00
C THR A 564 0.98 2.59 -20.56
N PRO A 565 0.33 3.68 -20.98
CA PRO A 565 -1.08 3.93 -20.66
C PRO A 565 -2.03 2.79 -21.09
N LYS A 566 -1.67 2.04 -22.14
CA LYS A 566 -2.51 0.99 -22.73
C LYS A 566 -2.05 -0.42 -22.44
N SER A 567 -0.76 -0.62 -22.14
CA SER A 567 -0.16 -1.97 -22.10
C SER A 567 0.82 -2.12 -20.95
N VAL A 568 0.87 -3.34 -20.43
CA VAL A 568 1.88 -3.82 -19.49
C VAL A 568 2.57 -5.00 -20.15
N ARG A 569 3.87 -4.88 -20.46
CA ARG A 569 4.64 -5.92 -21.18
C ARG A 569 5.91 -6.25 -20.43
N ILE A 570 6.21 -7.53 -20.34
CA ILE A 570 7.48 -8.02 -19.78
C ILE A 570 8.44 -8.26 -20.92
N ARG A 571 9.71 -7.89 -20.75
CA ARG A 571 10.74 -8.13 -21.74
C ARG A 571 12.08 -8.51 -21.11
N LYS A 572 12.93 -9.17 -21.86
CA LYS A 572 14.32 -9.38 -21.47
C LYS A 572 15.13 -8.08 -21.63
N LYS A 573 16.12 -7.85 -20.74
CA LYS A 573 17.09 -6.74 -20.88
C LYS A 573 17.86 -6.85 -22.19
N ILE A 574 18.29 -8.09 -22.54
CA ILE A 574 18.92 -8.40 -23.81
C ILE A 574 17.84 -8.96 -24.74
N LEU A 575 17.45 -8.18 -25.74
CA LEU A 575 16.37 -8.56 -26.65
C LEU A 575 16.78 -9.68 -27.61
N SER A 576 18.01 -9.63 -28.14
CA SER A 576 18.51 -10.62 -29.11
C SER A 576 18.68 -12.01 -28.49
N ASN A 577 18.00 -13.00 -29.08
CA ASN A 577 18.11 -14.40 -28.67
C ASN A 577 19.55 -14.93 -28.81
N THR A 578 20.25 -14.52 -29.88
CA THR A 578 21.63 -14.93 -30.11
C THR A 578 22.58 -14.41 -29.03
N GLU A 579 22.40 -13.17 -28.57
CA GLU A 579 23.22 -12.56 -27.51
C GLU A 579 22.91 -13.20 -26.14
N ARG A 580 21.65 -13.48 -25.83
CA ARG A 580 21.28 -14.20 -24.61
C ARG A 580 21.96 -15.56 -24.53
N LEU A 581 21.91 -16.35 -25.64
CA LEU A 581 22.55 -17.66 -25.70
C LEU A 581 24.08 -17.58 -25.56
N LYS A 582 24.74 -16.56 -26.12
CA LYS A 582 26.19 -16.32 -25.94
C LYS A 582 26.51 -16.03 -24.48
N LYS A 583 25.74 -15.20 -23.80
CA LYS A 583 25.95 -14.85 -22.38
C LYS A 583 25.83 -16.08 -21.47
N VAL A 584 24.81 -16.92 -21.68
CA VAL A 584 24.64 -18.18 -20.94
C VAL A 584 25.81 -19.14 -21.13
N LYS A 585 26.32 -19.26 -22.36
CA LYS A 585 27.49 -20.10 -22.65
C LYS A 585 28.80 -19.51 -22.11
N GLY A 586 28.94 -18.18 -22.08
CA GLY A 586 30.13 -17.49 -21.56
C GLY A 586 30.23 -17.48 -20.03
N GLY A 587 29.10 -17.57 -19.31
CA GLY A 587 29.05 -17.65 -17.84
C GLY A 587 29.26 -19.04 -17.25
N LYS A 588 29.41 -20.07 -18.10
CA LYS A 588 29.76 -21.47 -17.71
C LYS A 588 31.24 -21.80 -17.84
N LYS A 589 32.12 -20.79 -17.99
CA LYS A 589 33.59 -20.96 -18.00
C LYS A 589 34.20 -20.45 -16.71
#